data_6bdf9866c24f5d66b55bd6562ce9a787
#
_entry.id   6bdf9866c24f5d66b55bd6562ce9a787
#
_cell.length_a   1.000
_cell.length_b   1.000
_cell.length_c   1.000
_cell.angle_alpha   90.00
_cell.angle_beta   90.00
_cell.angle_gamma   90.00
#
_symmetry.space_group_name_H-M   'P 1'
#
loop_
_entity.id
_entity.type
_entity.pdbx_description
1 polymer ?
#
loop_
_entity_poly.entity_id
_entity_poly.type
_entity_poly.pdbx_seq_one_letter_code
_entity_poly.pdbx_strand_id
1 'polypeptide(L)'
;GFPTGTVYNVRFNEGTSNITYLAGVVIGGLPYNAAALAPQINLARATNAPATGTLHIVLYEQSSFSGTNIFLKTSYQPTMEESLRSKAINLGADNVFSDVGDGNGNNNNIQRIDYLFPDGIPVYNRIDQRGFIVMDRGGNDRFKIAAITALDGNGKPSAFGTPVSVMETNWGSMGLSLDTIVMRGYTEGGDRQHPSADVSPQPLSGVYLNLQTLGLRTNDLIYGYSLVGNDTTTNGALWVDVQNPVHFPTNTSPDSTF
;
A
#
# COMPACT_ATOMS: atom_id res chain seq x y z
N GLY A 1 2.88 -18.87 8.01
CA GLY A 1 1.88 -18.04 8.68
C GLY A 1 2.52 -16.79 9.22
N PHE A 2 1.77 -15.71 9.21
CA PHE A 2 2.22 -14.45 9.79
C PHE A 2 2.35 -14.62 11.30
N PRO A 3 3.43 -14.16 11.93
CA PRO A 3 3.50 -14.14 13.38
C PRO A 3 2.48 -13.12 13.91
N THR A 4 1.47 -13.60 14.59
CA THR A 4 0.49 -12.76 15.31
C THR A 4 1.19 -11.99 16.42
N GLY A 5 0.89 -10.72 16.57
CA GLY A 5 1.46 -9.87 17.63
C GLY A 5 2.89 -9.41 17.38
N THR A 6 3.35 -9.43 16.13
CA THR A 6 4.68 -8.90 15.80
C THR A 6 4.75 -7.41 16.12
N VAL A 7 5.79 -7.02 16.84
CA VAL A 7 6.11 -5.61 17.10
C VAL A 7 7.23 -5.21 16.15
N TYR A 8 6.98 -4.18 15.38
CA TYR A 8 7.95 -3.59 14.47
C TYR A 8 8.53 -2.33 15.10
N ASN A 9 9.83 -2.33 15.39
CA ASN A 9 10.50 -1.11 15.78
C ASN A 9 10.94 -0.37 14.51
N VAL A 10 10.30 0.73 14.24
CA VAL A 10 10.56 1.53 13.04
C VAL A 10 11.78 2.41 13.24
N ARG A 11 12.64 2.46 12.24
CA ARG A 11 13.79 3.36 12.20
C ARG A 11 13.57 4.40 11.13
N PHE A 12 13.80 5.66 11.48
CA PHE A 12 13.59 6.80 10.59
C PHE A 12 14.91 7.45 10.22
N ASN A 13 14.99 7.98 9.01
CA ASN A 13 15.95 8.99 8.64
C ASN A 13 15.27 10.35 8.69
N GLU A 14 15.81 11.27 9.45
CA GLU A 14 15.40 12.67 9.39
C GLU A 14 15.86 13.25 8.05
N GLY A 15 14.91 13.58 7.19
CA GLY A 15 15.18 14.33 5.98
C GLY A 15 15.42 15.80 6.29
N THR A 16 16.09 16.50 5.41
CA THR A 16 16.44 17.93 5.57
C THR A 16 15.25 18.89 5.50
N SER A 17 14.01 18.39 5.40
CA SER A 17 12.80 19.21 5.22
C SER A 17 11.59 18.69 5.97
N ASN A 18 11.76 18.25 7.19
CA ASN A 18 10.67 17.79 8.07
C ASN A 18 9.89 16.57 7.54
N ILE A 19 10.45 15.81 6.62
CA ILE A 19 9.85 14.57 6.13
C ILE A 19 10.56 13.39 6.79
N THR A 20 9.79 12.55 7.47
CA THR A 20 10.33 11.34 8.09
C THR A 20 10.20 10.16 7.14
N TYR A 21 11.33 9.63 6.73
CA TYR A 21 11.38 8.47 5.84
C TYR A 21 11.63 7.19 6.63
N LEU A 22 10.99 6.13 6.20
CA LEU A 22 11.30 4.79 6.68
C LEU A 22 12.74 4.41 6.27
N ALA A 23 13.61 4.25 7.26
CA ALA A 23 14.97 3.74 7.06
C ALA A 23 15.04 2.22 7.17
N GLY A 24 14.14 1.64 7.95
CA GLY A 24 14.04 0.21 8.16
C GLY A 24 13.16 -0.13 9.34
N VAL A 25 13.09 -1.43 9.63
CA VAL A 25 12.35 -1.98 10.77
C VAL A 25 13.21 -2.99 11.50
N VAL A 26 12.90 -3.22 12.76
CA VAL A 26 13.49 -4.32 13.55
C VAL A 26 12.37 -5.31 13.85
N ILE A 27 12.53 -6.55 13.43
CA ILE A 27 11.53 -7.63 13.58
C ILE A 27 12.20 -8.76 14.36
N GLY A 28 11.66 -9.12 15.51
CA GLY A 28 12.25 -10.19 16.33
C GLY A 28 13.73 -9.96 16.72
N GLY A 29 14.13 -8.71 16.90
CA GLY A 29 15.51 -8.32 17.19
C GLY A 29 16.43 -8.23 15.97
N LEU A 30 15.98 -8.60 14.77
CA LEU A 30 16.76 -8.52 13.55
C LEU A 30 16.48 -7.22 12.79
N PRO A 31 17.49 -6.45 12.41
CA PRO A 31 17.33 -5.23 11.64
C PRO A 31 17.13 -5.53 10.14
N TYR A 32 16.12 -4.92 9.56
CA TYR A 32 15.85 -4.91 8.13
C TYR A 32 15.98 -3.48 7.62
N ASN A 33 16.80 -3.28 6.62
CA ASN A 33 16.96 -1.97 6.00
C ASN A 33 15.99 -1.80 4.85
N ALA A 34 15.39 -0.63 4.75
CA ALA A 34 14.65 -0.25 3.56
C ALA A 34 15.63 -0.14 2.39
N ALA A 35 15.52 -1.03 1.41
CA ALA A 35 16.43 -1.08 0.27
C ALA A 35 16.03 -0.02 -0.77
N ALA A 36 15.17 -0.38 -1.71
CA ALA A 36 14.74 0.48 -2.80
C ALA A 36 13.23 0.69 -2.77
N LEU A 37 12.77 1.85 -3.25
CA LEU A 37 11.39 2.04 -3.66
C LEU A 37 11.19 1.40 -5.04
N ALA A 38 9.97 0.94 -5.30
CA ALA A 38 9.59 0.59 -6.66
C ALA A 38 9.81 1.81 -7.58
N PRO A 39 10.57 1.67 -8.65
CA PRO A 39 10.81 2.78 -9.57
C PRO A 39 9.53 3.23 -10.28
N GLN A 40 8.54 2.35 -10.38
CA GLN A 40 7.28 2.62 -11.05
C GLN A 40 6.12 2.05 -10.24
N ILE A 41 5.00 2.77 -10.22
CA ILE A 41 3.70 2.28 -9.72
C ILE A 41 2.69 2.36 -10.85
N ASN A 42 1.84 1.34 -10.94
CA ASN A 42 0.73 1.31 -11.87
C ASN A 42 -0.57 1.04 -11.10
N LEU A 43 -1.59 1.83 -11.36
CA LEU A 43 -2.93 1.64 -10.81
C LEU A 43 -3.83 1.05 -11.88
N ALA A 44 -4.26 -0.18 -11.66
CA ALA A 44 -5.25 -0.83 -12.52
C ALA A 44 -6.65 -0.48 -12.01
N ARG A 45 -7.42 0.23 -12.84
CA ARG A 45 -8.71 0.82 -12.48
C ARG A 45 -9.86 0.10 -13.16
N ALA A 46 -10.98 -0.06 -12.44
CA ALA A 46 -12.23 -0.49 -13.03
C ALA A 46 -12.82 0.63 -13.89
N THR A 47 -13.37 0.26 -15.05
CA THR A 47 -14.04 1.21 -15.94
C THR A 47 -15.52 1.40 -15.62
N ASN A 48 -16.11 0.46 -14.89
CA ASN A 48 -17.52 0.43 -14.51
C ASN A 48 -17.81 0.97 -13.10
N ALA A 49 -16.77 1.31 -12.36
CA ALA A 49 -16.96 2.00 -11.09
C ALA A 49 -17.52 3.40 -11.35
N PRO A 50 -18.41 3.91 -10.48
CA PRO A 50 -18.84 5.27 -10.61
C PRO A 50 -17.61 6.16 -10.45
N ALA A 51 -17.14 6.68 -11.55
CA ALA A 51 -16.18 7.76 -11.53
C ALA A 51 -16.94 8.97 -10.99
N THR A 52 -16.95 9.18 -9.71
CA THR A 52 -17.51 10.39 -9.09
C THR A 52 -16.67 11.63 -9.42
N GLY A 53 -15.69 11.49 -10.31
CA GLY A 53 -14.81 12.58 -10.73
C GLY A 53 -13.81 13.02 -9.67
N THR A 54 -13.78 12.33 -8.54
CA THR A 54 -12.89 12.65 -7.43
C THR A 54 -11.93 11.49 -7.23
N LEU A 55 -10.69 11.71 -7.61
CA LEU A 55 -9.59 10.85 -7.21
C LEU A 55 -9.13 11.30 -5.83
N HIS A 56 -9.14 10.39 -4.89
CA HIS A 56 -8.69 10.68 -3.55
C HIS A 56 -7.18 10.49 -3.47
N ILE A 57 -6.45 11.60 -3.49
CA ILE A 57 -5.06 11.62 -3.06
C ILE A 57 -5.10 11.99 -1.59
N VAL A 58 -4.72 11.07 -0.75
CA VAL A 58 -4.69 11.28 0.69
C VAL A 58 -3.26 11.61 1.07
N LEU A 59 -3.07 12.82 1.53
CA LEU A 59 -1.83 13.24 2.15
C LEU A 59 -2.06 13.27 3.66
N TYR A 60 -1.18 12.66 4.39
CA TYR A 60 -1.21 12.67 5.84
C TYR A 60 -0.23 13.71 6.34
N GLU A 61 -0.74 14.67 7.10
CA GLU A 61 0.09 15.61 7.85
C GLU A 61 0.07 15.20 9.32
N GLN A 62 1.23 15.00 9.92
CA GLN A 62 1.31 14.63 11.32
C GLN A 62 1.70 15.84 12.17
N SER A 63 1.00 16.03 13.28
CA SER A 63 1.30 17.09 14.25
C SER A 63 2.17 16.62 15.41
N SER A 64 2.10 15.32 15.80
CA SER A 64 2.89 14.80 16.92
C SER A 64 3.13 13.29 16.78
N PHE A 65 4.19 12.82 17.38
CA PHE A 65 4.61 11.43 17.33
C PHE A 65 5.17 11.00 18.68
N SER A 66 4.46 10.11 19.40
CA SER A 66 4.93 9.47 20.64
C SER A 66 5.74 10.36 21.58
N GLY A 67 5.29 11.59 21.80
CA GLY A 67 5.96 12.60 22.64
C GLY A 67 7.13 13.34 21.96
N THR A 68 7.46 13.02 20.74
CA THR A 68 8.41 13.75 19.90
C THR A 68 7.66 14.50 18.83
N ASN A 69 7.87 15.79 18.71
CA ASN A 69 7.26 16.58 17.64
C ASN A 69 7.94 16.23 16.32
N ILE A 70 7.33 15.39 15.54
CA ILE A 70 7.71 15.17 14.14
C ILE A 70 6.75 15.97 13.29
N PHE A 71 7.24 17.06 12.73
CA PHE A 71 6.49 17.83 11.75
C PHE A 71 6.70 17.20 10.39
N LEU A 72 5.69 16.48 9.92
CA LEU A 72 5.71 15.91 8.60
C LEU A 72 4.88 16.81 7.70
N LYS A 73 5.54 17.71 7.03
CA LYS A 73 4.94 18.51 5.97
C LYS A 73 5.20 17.82 4.65
N THR A 74 4.24 17.01 4.20
CA THR A 74 4.33 16.44 2.88
C THR A 74 4.06 17.51 1.85
N SER A 75 4.88 17.52 0.81
CA SER A 75 4.56 18.27 -0.39
C SER A 75 3.42 17.57 -1.13
N TYR A 76 2.59 18.34 -1.77
CA TYR A 76 1.57 17.87 -2.70
C TYR A 76 2.17 16.90 -3.72
N GLN A 77 1.48 15.79 -3.92
CA GLN A 77 1.77 14.84 -4.97
C GLN A 77 0.64 14.93 -6.01
N PRO A 78 0.95 15.21 -7.28
CA PRO A 78 -0.08 15.46 -8.29
C PRO A 78 -0.87 14.22 -8.68
N THR A 79 -0.34 13.01 -8.41
CA THR A 79 -0.99 11.75 -8.73
C THR A 79 -0.98 10.80 -7.54
N MET A 80 -1.92 9.85 -7.53
CA MET A 80 -1.98 8.78 -6.54
C MET A 80 -0.72 7.89 -6.61
N GLU A 81 -0.22 7.63 -7.81
CA GLU A 81 1.00 6.86 -8.06
C GLU A 81 2.22 7.48 -7.36
N GLU A 82 2.34 8.79 -7.43
CA GLU A 82 3.43 9.50 -6.74
C GLU A 82 3.26 9.47 -5.23
N SER A 83 2.04 9.58 -4.73
CA SER A 83 1.73 9.46 -3.30
C SER A 83 2.10 8.08 -2.77
N LEU A 84 1.75 7.03 -3.49
CA LEU A 84 2.02 5.64 -3.10
C LEU A 84 3.50 5.25 -3.28
N ARG A 85 4.28 6.00 -4.05
CA ARG A 85 5.71 5.79 -4.29
C ARG A 85 6.58 6.49 -3.26
N SER A 86 6.19 6.55 -2.04
CA SER A 86 6.96 7.25 -1.01
C SER A 86 7.47 6.30 0.09
N LYS A 87 8.59 6.66 0.69
CA LYS A 87 9.02 6.10 1.98
C LYS A 87 8.49 6.89 3.16
N ALA A 88 7.80 7.98 2.92
CA ALA A 88 7.21 8.77 3.98
C ALA A 88 6.09 7.95 4.64
N ILE A 89 6.13 7.85 5.96
CA ILE A 89 5.16 7.04 6.71
C ILE A 89 3.79 7.68 6.82
N ASN A 90 3.69 8.94 6.48
CA ASN A 90 2.49 9.77 6.55
C ASN A 90 1.96 10.17 5.17
N LEU A 91 2.40 9.50 4.14
CA LEU A 91 1.93 9.68 2.79
C LEU A 91 1.35 8.35 2.29
N GLY A 92 0.11 8.36 1.85
CA GLY A 92 -0.58 7.17 1.42
C GLY A 92 -1.94 7.48 0.81
N ALA A 93 -2.80 6.52 0.79
CA ALA A 93 -4.18 6.66 0.34
C ALA A 93 -5.12 6.01 1.34
N ASP A 94 -6.28 6.63 1.52
CA ASP A 94 -7.37 6.11 2.32
C ASP A 94 -8.37 5.38 1.42
N ASN A 95 -8.95 4.27 1.92
CA ASN A 95 -9.94 3.46 1.17
C ASN A 95 -9.51 3.24 -0.29
N VAL A 96 -8.29 2.79 -0.49
CA VAL A 96 -7.63 2.80 -1.80
C VAL A 96 -8.28 1.85 -2.81
N PHE A 97 -8.87 0.73 -2.35
CA PHE A 97 -9.48 -0.27 -3.22
C PHE A 97 -10.98 -0.06 -3.37
N SER A 98 -11.48 -0.34 -4.57
CA SER A 98 -12.90 -0.34 -4.89
C SER A 98 -13.54 -1.69 -4.51
N ASP A 99 -13.25 -2.21 -3.34
CA ASP A 99 -13.81 -3.46 -2.88
C ASP A 99 -15.18 -3.26 -2.18
N VAL A 100 -15.92 -4.35 -2.02
CA VAL A 100 -17.23 -4.35 -1.36
C VAL A 100 -17.15 -4.86 0.08
N GLY A 101 -15.94 -5.22 0.52
CA GLY A 101 -15.74 -6.01 1.75
C GLY A 101 -15.88 -5.25 3.05
N ASP A 102 -15.68 -3.93 3.05
CA ASP A 102 -15.56 -3.15 4.29
C ASP A 102 -16.83 -2.41 4.71
N GLY A 103 -17.88 -2.50 3.91
CA GLY A 103 -19.18 -1.90 4.23
C GLY A 103 -19.22 -0.37 4.13
N ASN A 104 -18.11 0.26 3.85
CA ASN A 104 -17.99 1.68 3.59
C ASN A 104 -18.18 1.96 2.09
N GLY A 105 -18.80 3.06 1.77
CA GLY A 105 -18.82 3.56 0.39
C GLY A 105 -17.38 3.81 -0.07
N ASN A 106 -17.12 3.62 -1.36
CA ASN A 106 -15.81 3.87 -1.93
C ASN A 106 -15.93 4.83 -3.11
N ASN A 107 -15.08 5.83 -3.13
CA ASN A 107 -15.01 6.80 -4.23
C ASN A 107 -13.89 6.48 -5.22
N ASN A 108 -13.15 5.42 -4.99
CA ASN A 108 -12.08 4.96 -5.86
C ASN A 108 -12.56 3.91 -6.85
N ASN A 109 -11.85 3.83 -7.96
CA ASN A 109 -12.04 2.77 -8.94
C ASN A 109 -10.80 1.87 -9.07
N ILE A 110 -9.92 1.90 -8.07
CA ILE A 110 -8.67 1.14 -8.08
C ILE A 110 -8.96 -0.29 -7.67
N GLN A 111 -8.60 -1.23 -8.54
CA GLN A 111 -8.73 -2.66 -8.30
C GLN A 111 -7.39 -3.31 -7.93
N ARG A 112 -6.29 -2.78 -8.47
CA ARG A 112 -4.96 -3.32 -8.21
C ARG A 112 -3.90 -2.23 -8.23
N ILE A 113 -2.97 -2.30 -7.29
CA ILE A 113 -1.77 -1.46 -7.24
C ILE A 113 -0.57 -2.34 -7.54
N ASP A 114 0.20 -1.99 -8.56
CA ASP A 114 1.41 -2.71 -8.96
C ASP A 114 2.64 -1.88 -8.59
N TYR A 115 3.47 -2.41 -7.70
CA TYR A 115 4.79 -1.88 -7.37
C TYR A 115 5.82 -2.57 -8.26
N LEU A 116 6.26 -1.88 -9.31
CA LEU A 116 6.99 -2.45 -10.42
C LEU A 116 8.49 -2.18 -10.35
N PHE A 117 9.25 -3.20 -10.65
CA PHE A 117 10.68 -3.19 -10.89
C PHE A 117 10.93 -3.76 -12.28
N PRO A 118 10.87 -2.94 -13.34
CA PRO A 118 10.92 -3.42 -14.73
C PRO A 118 12.16 -4.24 -15.09
N ASP A 119 13.30 -3.92 -14.46
CA ASP A 119 14.55 -4.67 -14.65
C ASP A 119 14.58 -6.03 -13.93
N GLY A 120 13.54 -6.30 -13.14
CA GLY A 120 13.42 -7.50 -12.32
C GLY A 120 14.24 -7.45 -11.03
N ILE A 121 13.79 -8.24 -10.07
CA ILE A 121 14.49 -8.49 -8.80
C ILE A 121 14.85 -9.97 -8.75
N PRO A 122 16.14 -10.32 -8.87
CA PRO A 122 16.53 -11.70 -8.70
C PRO A 122 16.39 -12.14 -7.25
N VAL A 123 15.77 -13.28 -7.04
CA VAL A 123 15.56 -13.88 -5.73
C VAL A 123 16.79 -14.70 -5.35
N TYR A 124 17.62 -14.14 -4.48
CA TYR A 124 18.78 -14.84 -3.94
C TYR A 124 18.41 -15.70 -2.73
N ASN A 125 19.39 -16.36 -2.12
CA ASN A 125 19.23 -17.07 -0.85
C ASN A 125 18.71 -16.14 0.29
N ARG A 126 18.31 -16.73 1.41
CA ARG A 126 17.72 -16.03 2.57
C ARG A 126 16.38 -15.38 2.24
N ILE A 127 15.54 -16.11 1.55
CA ILE A 127 14.19 -15.68 1.17
C ILE A 127 13.28 -15.43 2.39
N ASP A 128 13.63 -15.98 3.52
CA ASP A 128 13.03 -15.76 4.84
C ASP A 128 13.37 -14.38 5.46
N GLN A 129 14.47 -13.76 4.99
CA GLN A 129 15.00 -12.50 5.53
C GLN A 129 14.88 -11.32 4.54
N ARG A 130 14.23 -11.52 3.43
CA ARG A 130 13.98 -10.49 2.39
C ARG A 130 12.50 -10.45 2.10
N GLY A 131 11.97 -9.26 1.84
CA GLY A 131 10.54 -9.13 1.58
C GLY A 131 10.11 -7.69 1.45
N PHE A 132 8.82 -7.53 1.54
CA PHE A 132 8.14 -6.23 1.44
C PHE A 132 7.46 -5.92 2.76
N ILE A 133 7.35 -4.64 3.07
CA ILE A 133 6.56 -4.17 4.19
C ILE A 133 5.40 -3.32 3.67
N VAL A 134 4.23 -3.62 4.15
CA VAL A 134 3.02 -2.82 3.91
C VAL A 134 2.64 -2.18 5.24
N MET A 135 2.30 -0.92 5.21
CA MET A 135 1.90 -0.17 6.40
C MET A 135 0.46 0.31 6.22
N ASP A 136 -0.24 0.35 7.33
CA ASP A 136 -1.62 0.80 7.41
C ASP A 136 -1.84 1.62 8.68
N ARG A 137 -2.63 2.65 8.56
CA ARG A 137 -3.08 3.47 9.67
C ARG A 137 -4.39 2.90 10.21
N GLY A 138 -4.36 2.41 11.44
CA GLY A 138 -5.46 1.67 12.05
C GLY A 138 -5.13 0.19 12.21
N GLY A 139 -4.48 -0.42 11.23
CA GLY A 139 -4.13 -1.83 11.25
C GLY A 139 -5.34 -2.75 11.17
N ASN A 140 -6.35 -2.35 10.45
CA ASN A 140 -7.62 -3.06 10.33
C ASN A 140 -7.99 -3.43 8.90
N ASP A 141 -7.33 -2.86 7.91
CA ASP A 141 -7.68 -3.12 6.52
C ASP A 141 -7.17 -4.47 6.05
N ARG A 142 -8.03 -5.18 5.33
CA ARG A 142 -7.73 -6.48 4.75
C ARG A 142 -7.34 -6.30 3.30
N PHE A 143 -6.34 -7.03 2.85
CA PHE A 143 -5.93 -7.00 1.46
C PHE A 143 -5.32 -8.33 1.03
N LYS A 144 -5.04 -8.47 -0.25
CA LYS A 144 -4.22 -9.57 -0.76
C LYS A 144 -3.01 -9.03 -1.49
N ILE A 145 -1.93 -9.81 -1.46
CA ILE A 145 -0.66 -9.50 -2.11
C ILE A 145 -0.16 -10.70 -2.88
N ALA A 146 0.43 -10.47 -4.05
CA ALA A 146 1.18 -11.49 -4.79
C ALA A 146 2.41 -10.88 -5.44
N ALA A 147 3.46 -11.70 -5.63
CA ALA A 147 4.60 -11.32 -6.43
C ALA A 147 4.20 -11.22 -7.91
N ILE A 148 4.73 -10.26 -8.63
CA ILE A 148 4.62 -10.15 -10.08
C ILE A 148 5.71 -11.02 -10.69
N THR A 149 5.33 -12.09 -11.42
CA THR A 149 6.27 -13.08 -11.95
C THR A 149 6.56 -12.91 -13.45
N ALA A 150 5.75 -12.13 -14.14
CA ALA A 150 6.02 -11.76 -15.54
C ALA A 150 5.39 -10.40 -15.88
N LEU A 151 6.00 -9.75 -16.86
CA LEU A 151 5.46 -8.56 -17.52
C LEU A 151 5.14 -8.88 -18.98
N ASP A 152 4.17 -8.18 -19.55
CA ASP A 152 3.88 -8.19 -20.98
C ASP A 152 4.84 -7.28 -21.77
N GLY A 153 4.68 -7.24 -23.08
CA GLY A 153 5.51 -6.39 -23.97
C GLY A 153 5.36 -4.87 -23.72
N ASN A 154 4.38 -4.45 -22.94
CA ASN A 154 4.15 -3.06 -22.53
C ASN A 154 4.61 -2.77 -21.10
N GLY A 155 5.24 -3.75 -20.44
CA GLY A 155 5.70 -3.62 -19.07
C GLY A 155 4.59 -3.74 -18.02
N LYS A 156 3.42 -4.25 -18.37
CA LYS A 156 2.32 -4.49 -17.42
C LYS A 156 2.38 -5.91 -16.86
N PRO A 157 1.96 -6.12 -15.60
CA PRO A 157 1.87 -7.45 -15.02
C PRO A 157 1.04 -8.40 -15.87
N SER A 158 1.61 -9.53 -16.24
CA SER A 158 0.98 -10.59 -17.04
C SER A 158 0.92 -11.93 -16.33
N ALA A 159 1.64 -12.09 -15.22
CA ALA A 159 1.52 -13.25 -14.35
C ALA A 159 1.86 -12.89 -12.89
N PHE A 160 1.23 -13.62 -11.99
CA PHE A 160 1.37 -13.43 -10.54
C PHE A 160 1.67 -14.76 -9.85
N GLY A 161 2.38 -14.69 -8.75
CA GLY A 161 2.54 -15.80 -7.83
C GLY A 161 1.24 -16.13 -7.07
N THR A 162 1.36 -17.01 -6.10
CA THR A 162 0.23 -17.37 -5.25
C THR A 162 -0.16 -16.18 -4.37
N PRO A 163 -1.42 -15.72 -4.41
CA PRO A 163 -1.89 -14.65 -3.53
C PRO A 163 -1.85 -15.05 -2.06
N VAL A 164 -1.44 -14.11 -1.24
CA VAL A 164 -1.43 -14.21 0.21
C VAL A 164 -2.45 -13.21 0.77
N SER A 165 -3.39 -13.70 1.56
CA SER A 165 -4.37 -12.85 2.24
C SER A 165 -3.79 -12.29 3.54
N VAL A 166 -3.92 -10.99 3.73
CA VAL A 166 -3.61 -10.29 4.97
C VAL A 166 -4.92 -9.91 5.63
N MET A 167 -5.10 -10.40 6.86
CA MET A 167 -6.30 -10.18 7.66
C MET A 167 -5.97 -9.16 8.77
N GLU A 168 -6.98 -8.61 9.40
CA GLU A 168 -6.84 -7.68 10.53
C GLU A 168 -5.88 -8.19 11.61
N THR A 169 -5.92 -9.49 11.91
CA THR A 169 -5.07 -10.12 12.91
C THR A 169 -3.61 -10.28 12.52
N ASN A 170 -3.26 -9.97 11.29
CA ASN A 170 -1.88 -10.07 10.79
C ASN A 170 -1.08 -8.79 10.99
N TRP A 171 -1.76 -7.67 11.23
CA TRP A 171 -1.11 -6.40 11.46
C TRP A 171 -0.37 -6.38 12.78
N GLY A 172 0.85 -5.90 12.74
CA GLY A 172 1.69 -5.70 13.91
C GLY A 172 1.87 -4.24 14.24
N SER A 173 1.93 -3.91 15.53
CA SER A 173 2.13 -2.54 15.98
C SER A 173 3.52 -2.02 15.59
N MET A 174 3.57 -0.80 15.10
CA MET A 174 4.81 -0.06 14.85
C MET A 174 5.20 0.87 16.00
N GLY A 175 4.44 0.85 17.10
CA GLY A 175 4.71 1.66 18.29
C GLY A 175 4.45 3.16 18.10
N LEU A 176 3.70 3.53 17.07
CA LEU A 176 3.45 4.90 16.65
C LEU A 176 1.96 5.14 16.51
N SER A 177 1.54 6.40 16.75
CA SER A 177 0.25 6.89 16.33
C SER A 177 0.44 8.09 15.40
N LEU A 178 -0.31 8.14 14.35
CA LEU A 178 -0.32 9.23 13.39
C LEU A 178 -1.57 10.07 13.61
N ASP A 179 -1.36 11.35 13.80
CA ASP A 179 -2.39 12.37 13.74
C ASP A 179 -2.45 12.87 12.31
N THR A 180 -3.63 12.87 11.70
CA THR A 180 -3.71 12.88 10.25
C THR A 180 -4.73 13.90 9.76
N ILE A 181 -4.34 14.68 8.77
CA ILE A 181 -5.26 15.45 7.94
C ILE A 181 -5.39 14.73 6.60
N VAL A 182 -6.62 14.39 6.26
CA VAL A 182 -6.94 13.81 4.96
C VAL A 182 -7.18 14.93 3.97
N MET A 183 -6.42 14.94 2.90
CA MET A 183 -6.53 15.91 1.82
C MET A 183 -7.16 15.24 0.61
N ARG A 184 -8.16 15.87 0.03
CA ARG A 184 -8.85 15.37 -1.16
C ARG A 184 -8.42 16.15 -2.39
N GLY A 185 -7.99 15.44 -3.44
CA GLY A 185 -7.85 16.01 -4.78
C GLY A 185 -9.16 15.87 -5.57
N TYR A 186 -9.57 16.92 -6.28
CA TYR A 186 -10.82 16.88 -7.06
C TYR A 186 -10.68 16.18 -8.41
N THR A 187 -9.49 16.18 -8.99
CA THR A 187 -9.19 15.52 -10.26
C THR A 187 -7.75 15.06 -10.29
N GLU A 188 -7.47 13.97 -10.99
CA GLU A 188 -6.12 13.55 -11.31
C GLU A 188 -5.40 14.70 -12.04
N GLY A 189 -4.26 15.12 -11.52
CA GLY A 189 -3.55 16.31 -12.04
C GLY A 189 -4.18 17.66 -11.72
N GLY A 190 -5.27 17.68 -10.95
CA GLY A 190 -5.87 18.93 -10.46
C GLY A 190 -4.99 19.56 -9.36
N ASP A 191 -4.84 20.87 -9.41
CA ASP A 191 -3.97 21.63 -8.54
C ASP A 191 -4.59 21.99 -7.18
N ARG A 192 -5.69 21.33 -6.80
CA ARG A 192 -6.45 21.70 -5.61
C ARG A 192 -6.62 20.57 -4.64
N GLN A 193 -5.93 20.70 -3.54
CA GLN A 193 -6.17 19.92 -2.35
C GLN A 193 -7.07 20.68 -1.41
N HIS A 194 -8.08 19.98 -0.93
CA HIS A 194 -8.91 20.50 0.15
C HIS A 194 -8.79 19.57 1.33
N PRO A 195 -8.56 20.11 2.54
CA PRO A 195 -8.73 19.32 3.75
C PRO A 195 -10.15 18.77 3.75
N SER A 196 -10.29 17.44 3.83
CA SER A 196 -11.61 16.81 3.87
C SER A 196 -12.00 16.35 5.26
N ALA A 197 -11.01 15.95 6.06
CA ALA A 197 -11.25 15.55 7.43
C ALA A 197 -9.99 15.69 8.29
N ASP A 198 -10.20 16.06 9.56
CA ASP A 198 -9.27 15.81 10.65
C ASP A 198 -9.58 14.41 11.20
N VAL A 199 -8.64 13.52 11.10
CA VAL A 199 -8.84 12.17 11.60
C VAL A 199 -8.04 12.01 12.89
N SER A 200 -8.73 11.60 13.95
CA SER A 200 -8.13 11.34 15.26
C SER A 200 -6.88 10.47 15.13
N PRO A 201 -5.90 10.62 16.02
CA PRO A 201 -4.70 9.80 16.02
C PRO A 201 -5.03 8.32 15.96
N GLN A 202 -4.45 7.62 14.98
CA GLN A 202 -4.59 6.18 14.83
C GLN A 202 -3.22 5.51 14.90
N PRO A 203 -3.12 4.29 15.44
CA PRO A 203 -1.87 3.56 15.47
C PRO A 203 -1.40 3.25 14.06
N LEU A 204 -0.11 3.40 13.80
CA LEU A 204 0.51 2.87 12.61
C LEU A 204 0.80 1.39 12.82
N SER A 205 0.39 0.59 11.88
CA SER A 205 0.60 -0.85 11.86
C SER A 205 1.34 -1.26 10.61
N GLY A 206 1.97 -2.43 10.67
CA GLY A 206 2.70 -2.97 9.54
C GLY A 206 2.56 -4.47 9.42
N VAL A 207 2.79 -4.97 8.23
CA VAL A 207 2.97 -6.39 7.96
C VAL A 207 4.18 -6.60 7.09
N TYR A 208 5.07 -7.48 7.53
CA TYR A 208 6.25 -7.87 6.76
C TYR A 208 5.98 -9.21 6.07
N LEU A 209 6.08 -9.19 4.76
CA LEU A 209 5.87 -10.35 3.90
C LEU A 209 7.22 -10.74 3.31
N ASN A 210 7.84 -11.78 3.86
CA ASN A 210 9.07 -12.28 3.30
C ASN A 210 8.82 -13.05 1.98
N LEU A 211 9.87 -13.23 1.18
CA LEU A 211 9.75 -13.85 -0.13
C LEU A 211 9.30 -15.31 -0.03
N GLN A 212 9.63 -16.01 1.05
CA GLN A 212 9.15 -17.37 1.31
C GLN A 212 7.63 -17.41 1.53
N THR A 213 7.08 -16.45 2.28
CA THR A 213 5.64 -16.29 2.48
C THR A 213 4.91 -16.06 1.16
N LEU A 214 5.53 -15.34 0.22
CA LEU A 214 5.02 -15.13 -1.13
C LEU A 214 5.22 -16.32 -2.07
N GLY A 215 5.68 -17.46 -1.54
CA GLY A 215 5.86 -18.70 -2.30
C GLY A 215 7.05 -18.72 -3.24
N LEU A 216 7.97 -17.76 -3.11
CA LEU A 216 9.14 -17.64 -3.98
C LEU A 216 10.26 -18.57 -3.55
N ARG A 217 11.13 -18.90 -4.51
CA ARG A 217 12.29 -19.77 -4.35
C ARG A 217 13.55 -19.04 -4.78
N THR A 218 14.69 -19.50 -4.28
CA THR A 218 15.99 -19.04 -4.78
C THR A 218 16.09 -19.26 -6.29
N ASN A 219 16.62 -18.27 -7.00
CA ASN A 219 16.74 -18.15 -8.44
C ASN A 219 15.45 -17.80 -9.20
N ASP A 220 14.34 -17.57 -8.52
CA ASP A 220 13.20 -16.93 -9.18
C ASP A 220 13.57 -15.49 -9.59
N LEU A 221 12.89 -14.99 -10.60
CA LEU A 221 12.91 -13.59 -11.00
C LEU A 221 11.51 -13.03 -10.80
N ILE A 222 11.41 -11.92 -10.09
CA ILE A 222 10.13 -11.19 -9.91
C ILE A 222 10.26 -9.76 -10.37
N TYR A 223 9.16 -9.16 -10.73
CA TYR A 223 9.08 -7.77 -11.20
C TYR A 223 8.41 -6.86 -10.20
N GLY A 224 8.38 -7.27 -8.93
CA GLY A 224 7.76 -6.55 -7.84
C GLY A 224 6.59 -7.30 -7.23
N TYR A 225 5.59 -6.56 -6.77
CA TYR A 225 4.40 -7.14 -6.14
C TYR A 225 3.17 -6.28 -6.43
N SER A 226 2.01 -6.92 -6.32
CA SER A 226 0.72 -6.25 -6.46
C SER A 226 -0.11 -6.41 -5.20
N LEU A 227 -0.85 -5.35 -4.88
CA LEU A 227 -1.87 -5.32 -3.83
C LEU A 227 -3.25 -5.24 -4.47
N VAL A 228 -4.22 -5.91 -3.88
CA VAL A 228 -5.63 -5.90 -4.29
C VAL A 228 -6.54 -5.92 -3.06
N GLY A 229 -7.78 -5.51 -3.23
CA GLY A 229 -8.80 -5.57 -2.19
C GLY A 229 -9.06 -7.00 -1.69
N ASN A 230 -9.60 -7.10 -0.48
CA ASN A 230 -9.82 -8.37 0.20
C ASN A 230 -10.80 -9.30 -0.51
N ASP A 231 -11.77 -8.78 -1.23
CA ASP A 231 -12.79 -9.55 -1.94
C ASP A 231 -12.33 -10.07 -3.31
N THR A 232 -11.17 -9.62 -3.82
CA THR A 232 -10.57 -10.14 -5.05
C THR A 232 -10.31 -11.63 -4.96
N THR A 233 -10.47 -12.34 -6.09
CA THR A 233 -10.20 -13.79 -6.18
C THR A 233 -8.83 -14.19 -5.62
N THR A 234 -8.75 -15.36 -4.99
CA THR A 234 -7.49 -15.93 -4.51
C THR A 234 -6.65 -16.61 -5.61
N ASN A 235 -7.14 -16.64 -6.84
CA ASN A 235 -6.42 -17.19 -7.97
C ASN A 235 -5.62 -16.08 -8.68
N GLY A 236 -4.31 -16.01 -8.45
CA GLY A 236 -3.44 -15.00 -9.05
C GLY A 236 -3.43 -14.99 -10.58
N ALA A 237 -3.67 -16.12 -11.24
CA ALA A 237 -3.76 -16.15 -12.69
C ALA A 237 -4.91 -15.30 -13.26
N LEU A 238 -5.90 -15.00 -12.43
CA LEU A 238 -7.06 -14.18 -12.81
C LEU A 238 -6.88 -12.69 -12.49
N TRP A 239 -5.75 -12.31 -11.91
CA TRP A 239 -5.49 -10.91 -11.55
C TRP A 239 -5.09 -10.03 -12.74
N VAL A 240 -4.89 -10.63 -13.90
CA VAL A 240 -4.53 -9.90 -15.12
C VAL A 240 -5.69 -9.02 -15.61
N ASP A 241 -6.92 -9.53 -15.54
CA ASP A 241 -8.12 -8.84 -15.99
C ASP A 241 -8.89 -8.21 -14.83
N VAL A 242 -8.56 -6.98 -14.51
CA VAL A 242 -9.21 -6.21 -13.44
C VAL A 242 -10.61 -5.72 -13.81
N GLN A 243 -11.04 -5.88 -15.08
CA GLN A 243 -12.38 -5.49 -15.52
C GLN A 243 -13.43 -6.59 -15.27
N ASN A 244 -12.98 -7.78 -14.90
CA ASN A 244 -13.89 -8.89 -14.64
C ASN A 244 -14.49 -8.79 -13.21
N PRO A 245 -15.79 -8.45 -13.07
CA PRO A 245 -16.40 -8.22 -11.77
C PRO A 245 -16.59 -9.49 -10.93
N VAL A 246 -16.40 -10.67 -11.52
CA VAL A 246 -16.41 -11.94 -10.77
C VAL A 246 -15.10 -12.10 -10.00
N HIS A 247 -14.00 -11.55 -10.52
CA HIS A 247 -12.67 -11.68 -9.93
C HIS A 247 -12.28 -10.44 -9.12
N PHE A 248 -12.82 -9.30 -9.54
CA PHE A 248 -12.64 -7.99 -8.90
C PHE A 248 -14.02 -7.37 -8.67
N PRO A 249 -14.71 -7.74 -7.60
CA PRO A 249 -15.94 -7.08 -7.22
C PRO A 249 -15.68 -5.57 -7.04
N THR A 250 -16.66 -4.77 -7.44
CA THR A 250 -16.53 -3.31 -7.42
C THR A 250 -17.60 -2.71 -6.55
N ASN A 251 -17.21 -1.97 -5.54
CA ASN A 251 -18.13 -1.18 -4.76
C ASN A 251 -18.64 0.00 -5.61
N THR A 252 -19.92 0.09 -5.80
CA THR A 252 -20.58 1.16 -6.55
C THR A 252 -21.27 2.18 -5.65
N SER A 253 -21.22 1.99 -4.35
CA SER A 253 -21.81 2.93 -3.40
C SER A 253 -20.84 4.10 -3.19
N PRO A 254 -21.29 5.34 -3.37
CA PRO A 254 -20.45 6.49 -3.07
C PRO A 254 -20.19 6.56 -1.57
N ASP A 255 -18.94 6.87 -1.22
CA ASP A 255 -18.61 7.24 0.15
C ASP A 255 -19.20 8.60 0.47
N SER A 256 -19.98 8.68 1.53
CA SER A 256 -20.62 9.91 1.97
C SER A 256 -19.79 10.70 2.98
N THR A 257 -18.67 10.17 3.40
CA THR A 257 -17.84 10.77 4.46
C THR A 257 -16.65 11.58 3.93
N PHE A 258 -16.33 11.44 2.63
CA PHE A 258 -15.22 12.17 2.00
C PHE A 258 -15.60 12.88 0.72
#